data_6228687567691b7b457e8c39a437e6d5
#
_entry.id   6228687567691b7b457e8c39a437e6d5
#
_cell.length_a   1.000
_cell.length_b   1.000
_cell.length_c   1.000
_cell.angle_alpha   90.00
_cell.angle_beta   90.00
_cell.angle_gamma   90.00
#
_symmetry.space_group_name_H-M   'P 1'
#
loop_
_entity.id
_entity.type
_entity.pdbx_description
1 polymer ?
#
loop_
_entity_poly.entity_id
_entity_poly.type
_entity_poly.pdbx_seq_one_letter_code
_entity_poly.pdbx_strand_id
1 'polypeptide(L)'
;MAIVSGDDSSAVSAALTKARYSVTKLATTGGFLMSGNTTFLIGVADDQVQDVIDIIAKHSKKRKQMVPNNSFDVGMYSAFPVEVTVGGATVFVMNVEHFEKV
;
A
#
# COMPACT_ATOMS: atom_id res chain seq x y z
N MET A 1 -4.25 10.67 -2.14
CA MET A 1 -3.01 10.02 -1.67
C MET A 1 -3.36 8.73 -0.97
N ALA A 2 -2.71 7.69 -1.31
CA ALA A 2 -2.99 6.39 -0.71
C ALA A 2 -1.71 5.76 -0.20
N ILE A 3 -1.77 5.19 0.99
CA ILE A 3 -0.63 4.53 1.60
C ILE A 3 -1.02 3.07 1.76
N VAL A 4 -0.27 2.18 1.15
CA VAL A 4 -0.55 0.76 1.19
C VAL A 4 0.68 0.00 1.66
N SER A 5 0.49 -1.23 2.07
CA SER A 5 1.62 -2.08 2.41
C SER A 5 2.50 -2.29 1.19
N GLY A 6 3.80 -2.34 1.39
CA GLY A 6 4.73 -2.58 0.31
C GLY A 6 4.43 -3.87 -0.43
N ASP A 7 3.90 -4.86 0.27
CA ASP A 7 3.57 -6.13 -0.37
C ASP A 7 2.43 -5.98 -1.36
N ASP A 8 1.59 -4.97 -1.19
CA ASP A 8 0.45 -4.79 -2.07
C ASP A 8 0.69 -3.73 -3.14
N SER A 9 1.82 -3.05 -3.09
CA SER A 9 2.03 -1.90 -3.95
C SER A 9 1.98 -2.25 -5.44
N SER A 10 2.56 -3.36 -5.84
CA SER A 10 2.55 -3.73 -7.25
C SER A 10 1.15 -4.04 -7.74
N ALA A 11 0.38 -4.75 -6.96
CA ALA A 11 -0.99 -5.11 -7.35
C ALA A 11 -1.88 -3.87 -7.42
N VAL A 12 -1.74 -2.97 -6.46
CA VAL A 12 -2.53 -1.74 -6.45
C VAL A 12 -2.14 -0.87 -7.65
N SER A 13 -0.85 -0.69 -7.88
CA SER A 13 -0.38 0.11 -8.99
C SER A 13 -0.84 -0.45 -10.33
N ALA A 14 -0.74 -1.75 -10.51
CA ALA A 14 -1.15 -2.38 -11.75
C ALA A 14 -2.65 -2.24 -11.97
N ALA A 15 -3.44 -2.42 -10.94
CA ALA A 15 -4.89 -2.31 -11.06
C ALA A 15 -5.33 -0.89 -11.40
N LEU A 16 -4.71 0.10 -10.79
CA LEU A 16 -5.05 1.49 -11.06
C LEU A 16 -4.61 1.87 -12.48
N THR A 17 -3.46 1.43 -12.92
CA THR A 17 -2.99 1.72 -14.25
C THR A 17 -3.86 1.03 -15.30
N LYS A 18 -4.30 -0.19 -15.02
CA LYS A 18 -5.16 -0.89 -15.94
C LYS A 18 -6.51 -0.17 -16.07
N ALA A 19 -6.97 0.44 -15.01
CA ALA A 19 -8.19 1.22 -15.04
C ALA A 19 -7.97 2.62 -15.60
N ARG A 20 -6.75 2.89 -16.05
CA ARG A 20 -6.38 4.15 -16.71
C ARG A 20 -6.32 5.35 -15.79
N TYR A 21 -5.99 5.12 -14.56
CA TYR A 21 -5.74 6.22 -13.63
C TYR A 21 -4.25 6.53 -13.62
N SER A 22 -3.93 7.79 -13.39
CA SER A 22 -2.56 8.22 -13.35
C SER A 22 -2.05 8.05 -11.93
N VAL A 23 -1.01 7.29 -11.77
CA VAL A 23 -0.49 6.93 -10.44
C VAL A 23 0.97 7.30 -10.37
N THR A 24 1.33 8.05 -9.35
CA THR A 24 2.72 8.36 -9.07
C THR A 24 3.11 7.71 -7.76
N LYS A 25 4.14 6.90 -7.80
CA LYS A 25 4.60 6.21 -6.63
C LYS A 25 5.68 7.04 -5.97
N LEU A 26 5.51 7.32 -4.70
CA LEU A 26 6.52 8.02 -3.94
C LEU A 26 7.33 6.98 -3.18
N ALA A 27 8.62 7.11 -3.27
CA ALA A 27 9.47 6.15 -2.60
C ALA A 27 9.36 6.33 -1.11
N THR A 28 9.14 5.28 -0.39
CA THR A 28 9.14 5.37 1.03
C THR A 28 10.15 4.42 1.51
N THR A 29 11.00 4.89 2.37
CA THR A 29 11.98 4.02 2.82
C THR A 29 11.80 3.76 4.23
N GLY A 30 10.89 3.76 4.79
CA GLY A 30 10.82 3.67 6.16
C GLY A 30 10.64 2.37 6.76
N GLY A 31 10.75 1.41 6.10
CA GLY A 31 10.42 0.19 6.62
C GLY A 31 11.39 -0.38 7.56
N PHE A 32 11.18 -0.25 8.80
CA PHE A 32 12.01 -0.74 9.71
C PHE A 32 12.04 -2.22 9.71
N LEU A 33 11.02 -2.88 9.58
CA LEU A 33 10.98 -4.21 9.56
C LEU A 33 10.60 -4.62 8.30
N MET A 34 11.19 -4.92 7.51
CA MET A 34 10.90 -5.42 6.33
C MET A 34 9.83 -4.96 5.55
N SER A 35 8.78 -4.74 5.90
CA SER A 35 7.77 -4.32 4.96
C SER A 35 7.55 -2.90 5.13
N GLY A 36 7.98 -2.10 4.34
CA GLY A 36 7.64 -0.69 4.33
C GLY A 36 6.30 -0.46 3.71
N ASN A 37 5.86 0.76 3.73
CA ASN A 37 4.64 1.16 3.05
C ASN A 37 5.00 1.91 1.79
N THR A 38 4.11 1.93 0.84
CA THR A 38 4.28 2.69 -0.38
C THR A 38 3.18 3.73 -0.46
N THR A 39 3.55 4.93 -0.83
CA THR A 39 2.58 6.03 -0.97
C THR A 39 2.40 6.32 -2.45
N PHE A 40 1.15 6.47 -2.85
CA PHE A 40 0.80 6.83 -4.20
C PHE A 40 0.07 8.15 -4.24
N LEU A 41 0.35 8.95 -5.24
CA LEU A 41 -0.47 10.11 -5.57
C LEU A 41 -1.26 9.76 -6.81
N ILE A 42 -2.56 9.95 -6.76
CA ILE A 42 -3.44 9.60 -7.85
C ILE A 42 -4.32 10.80 -8.14
N GLY A 43 -4.19 11.36 -9.33
CA GLY A 43 -5.00 12.50 -9.73
C GLY A 43 -6.24 12.04 -10.45
N VAL A 44 -7.41 12.43 -9.96
CA VAL A 44 -8.67 11.98 -10.53
C VAL A 44 -9.72 13.06 -10.44
N ALA A 45 -10.76 12.94 -11.24
CA ALA A 45 -11.90 13.80 -11.11
C ALA A 45 -12.73 13.39 -9.89
N ASP A 46 -13.53 14.31 -9.39
CA ASP A 46 -14.31 14.05 -8.18
C ASP A 46 -15.19 12.83 -8.30
N ASP A 47 -15.76 12.58 -9.46
CA ASP A 47 -16.66 11.45 -9.63
C ASP A 47 -15.93 10.14 -9.78
N GLN A 48 -14.61 10.15 -9.81
CA GLN A 48 -13.82 8.92 -9.92
C GLN A 48 -13.19 8.52 -8.59
N VAL A 49 -13.34 9.34 -7.58
CA VAL A 49 -12.68 9.07 -6.31
C VAL A 49 -13.12 7.75 -5.70
N GLN A 50 -14.41 7.48 -5.70
CA GLN A 50 -14.88 6.24 -5.08
C GLN A 50 -14.40 5.00 -5.84
N ASP A 51 -14.30 5.09 -7.15
CA ASP A 51 -13.82 3.97 -7.94
C ASP A 51 -12.36 3.68 -7.59
N VAL A 52 -11.56 4.71 -7.43
CA VAL A 52 -10.17 4.53 -7.04
C VAL A 52 -10.07 3.90 -5.66
N ILE A 53 -10.88 4.37 -4.72
CA ILE A 53 -10.87 3.80 -3.37
C ILE A 53 -11.25 2.32 -3.42
N ASP A 54 -12.24 1.97 -4.21
CA ASP A 54 -12.69 0.59 -4.32
C ASP A 54 -11.60 -0.32 -4.92
N ILE A 55 -10.87 0.19 -5.91
CA ILE A 55 -9.78 -0.57 -6.50
C ILE A 55 -8.67 -0.80 -5.47
N ILE A 56 -8.31 0.24 -4.73
CA ILE A 56 -7.28 0.13 -3.72
C ILE A 56 -7.71 -0.87 -2.66
N ALA A 57 -8.94 -0.77 -2.21
CA ALA A 57 -9.43 -1.66 -1.17
C ALA A 57 -9.44 -3.12 -1.62
N LYS A 58 -9.77 -3.35 -2.87
CA LYS A 58 -9.84 -4.72 -3.38
C LYS A 58 -8.48 -5.38 -3.38
N HIS A 59 -7.42 -4.62 -3.61
CA HIS A 59 -6.09 -5.18 -3.76
C HIS A 59 -5.20 -4.99 -2.52
N SER A 60 -5.76 -4.49 -1.44
CA SER A 60 -4.99 -4.24 -0.24
C SER A 60 -5.71 -4.68 1.02
N LYS A 61 -6.49 -5.73 0.94
CA LYS A 61 -7.27 -6.16 2.10
C LYS A 61 -6.36 -6.61 3.22
N LYS A 62 -6.77 -6.30 4.44
CA LYS A 62 -6.05 -6.78 5.59
C LYS A 62 -6.14 -8.29 5.65
N ARG A 63 -5.07 -8.89 6.03
CA ARG A 63 -5.04 -10.34 6.18
C ARG A 63 -3.98 -10.71 7.18
N LYS A 64 -4.10 -11.88 7.73
CA LYS A 64 -3.10 -12.38 8.65
C LYS A 64 -2.11 -13.25 7.90
N GLN A 65 -0.87 -13.13 8.26
CA GLN A 65 0.17 -13.86 7.58
C GLN A 65 1.13 -14.40 8.62
N MET A 66 1.54 -15.63 8.44
CA MET A 66 2.51 -16.22 9.33
C MET A 66 3.89 -15.95 8.78
N VAL A 67 4.75 -15.40 9.60
CA VAL A 67 6.12 -15.17 9.18
C VAL A 67 7.04 -15.85 10.16
N PRO A 68 8.16 -16.34 9.71
CA PRO A 68 9.10 -16.98 10.60
C PRO A 68 9.65 -15.97 11.58
N ASN A 69 9.80 -16.39 12.77
CA ASN A 69 10.39 -15.54 13.76
C ASN A 69 11.88 -15.68 13.70
N ASN A 70 12.52 -14.85 13.01
CA ASN A 70 13.89 -14.94 12.83
C ASN A 70 14.65 -14.18 13.79
N SER A 71 14.21 -13.85 14.79
CA SER A 71 14.84 -12.98 15.58
C SER A 71 15.99 -13.56 16.08
N PHE A 72 16.82 -13.16 15.93
CA PHE A 72 17.95 -13.56 16.10
C PHE A 72 18.25 -14.05 17.37
N ASP A 73 17.76 -13.85 18.05
CA ASP A 73 18.09 -14.10 19.15
C ASP A 73 18.16 -15.34 19.40
N VAL A 74 18.37 -15.87 19.40
CA VAL A 74 18.37 -16.82 19.86
C VAL A 74 17.97 -17.85 19.63
N GLY A 75 18.06 -18.01 18.95
CA GLY A 75 17.83 -18.94 18.47
C GLY A 75 17.19 -20.07 18.88
N MET A 76 17.28 -20.62 19.75
CA MET A 76 16.79 -21.71 19.93
C MET A 76 15.45 -21.85 19.90
N TYR A 77 14.76 -20.97 20.21
CA TYR A 77 13.45 -21.16 20.14
C TYR A 77 12.86 -20.58 19.06
N SER A 78 13.45 -20.04 18.23
CA SER A 78 12.86 -19.23 17.30
C SER A 78 12.16 -19.89 16.28
N ALA A 79 11.87 -21.02 16.34
CA ALA A 79 11.22 -21.66 15.27
C ALA A 79 9.77 -21.38 15.15
N PHE A 80 9.18 -20.70 16.04
CA PHE A 80 7.76 -20.53 15.94
C PHE A 80 7.40 -19.38 15.04
N PRO A 81 6.56 -19.59 14.07
CA PRO A 81 6.11 -18.47 13.25
C PRO A 81 5.27 -17.51 14.06
N VAL A 82 5.30 -16.26 13.67
CA VAL A 82 4.54 -15.22 14.31
C VAL A 82 3.45 -14.78 13.37
N GLU A 83 2.24 -14.68 13.86
CA GLU A 83 1.14 -14.19 13.05
C GLU A 83 1.15 -12.68 13.05
N VAL A 84 1.14 -12.07 11.89
CA VAL A 84 1.08 -10.63 11.78
C VAL A 84 -0.06 -10.24 10.85
N THR A 85 -0.60 -9.08 11.04
CA THR A 85 -1.62 -8.55 10.16
C THR A 85 -0.94 -7.69 9.12
N VAL A 86 -1.20 -7.97 7.86
CA VAL A 86 -0.63 -7.20 6.76
C VAL A 86 -1.74 -6.69 5.88
N GLY A 87 -1.44 -5.71 5.05
CA GLY A 87 -2.40 -5.14 4.14
C GLY A 87 -3.14 -3.99 4.74
N GLY A 88 -4.24 -3.65 4.13
CA GLY A 88 -4.98 -2.45 4.48
C GLY A 88 -4.41 -1.26 3.74
N ALA A 89 -5.14 -0.18 3.77
CA ALA A 89 -4.73 1.05 3.09
C ALA A 89 -5.27 2.24 3.83
N THR A 90 -4.55 3.34 3.75
CA THR A 90 -5.03 4.61 4.26
C THR A 90 -5.14 5.54 3.07
N VAL A 91 -6.29 6.15 2.90
CA VAL A 91 -6.53 7.01 1.75
C VAL A 91 -6.91 8.39 2.22
N PHE A 92 -6.22 9.40 1.70
CA PHE A 92 -6.57 10.78 1.96
C PHE A 92 -7.07 11.38 0.67
N VAL A 93 -8.22 11.99 0.69
CA VAL A 93 -8.79 12.65 -0.46
C VAL A 93 -8.64 14.15 -0.24
N MET A 94 -7.96 14.81 -1.15
CA MET A 94 -7.66 16.21 -1.00
C MET A 94 -8.06 16.96 -2.25
N ASN A 95 -8.50 18.18 -2.10
CA ASN A 95 -8.83 19.00 -3.26
C ASN A 95 -7.56 19.57 -3.84
N VAL A 96 -7.50 19.63 -5.15
CA VAL A 96 -6.40 20.23 -5.85
C VAL A 96 -6.87 21.58 -6.34
N GLU A 97 -6.28 22.65 -5.79
CA GLU A 97 -6.70 23.97 -6.16
C GLU A 97 -6.17 24.37 -7.52
N HIS A 98 -5.04 23.87 -7.91
CA HIS A 98 -4.45 24.21 -9.20
C HIS A 98 -3.66 23.01 -9.71
N PHE A 99 -3.83 22.70 -10.98
CA PHE A 99 -3.09 21.61 -11.60
C PHE A 99 -2.62 22.08 -12.96
N GLU A 100 -1.36 21.85 -13.25
CA GLU A 100 -0.81 22.29 -14.50
C GLU A 100 0.20 21.27 -14.96
N LYS A 101 0.06 20.83 -16.20
CA LYS A 101 1.00 19.89 -16.76
C LYS A 101 1.74 20.60 -17.86
N VAL A 102 3.00 20.84 -17.68
CA VAL A 102 3.79 21.62 -18.60
C VAL A 102 4.62 20.75 -19.51
#